data_c8118184a394c08ed9b9316b945d95f2
#
_entry.id   c8118184a394c08ed9b9316b945d95f2
#
_cell.length_a   1.000
_cell.length_b   1.000
_cell.length_c   1.000
_cell.angle_alpha   90.00
_cell.angle_beta   90.00
_cell.angle_gamma   90.00
#
_symmetry.space_group_name_H-M   'P 1'
#
loop_
_entity.id
_entity.type
_entity.pdbx_description
1 polymer ?
#
loop_
_entity_poly.entity_id
_entity_poly.type
_entity_poly.pdbx_seq_one_letter_code
_entity_poly.pdbx_strand_id
1 'polypeptide(L)'
;GIISLKDEVTDMDNREQLRRITELTEQIAGLPKGYLSKKNIGGKVYYYHQWSENGVKQSRYLHDSEIAPLADKIEKRKELQAQLRMLKSQKSRRNEATGMKCTFMHKRTPVAELELDDVTGFIQKIGSVYAPEHLPIGIPVRNEIADRAAFNDWWRDRSIPASRSGVREALESLGVADTKMLLVRCYGLSLSDQYWICPEGVELRWEDINFFQNDFSEDIGDVLFGERKK
;
A
#
# COMPACT_ATOMS: atom_id res chain seq x y z
N GLY A 1 -33.90 -20.91 1.23
CA GLY A 1 -33.41 -19.61 0.89
C GLY A 1 -31.92 -19.68 0.68
N ILE A 2 -31.44 -19.46 -0.55
CA ILE A 2 -30.02 -19.35 -0.88
C ILE A 2 -29.63 -17.93 -0.44
N ILE A 3 -29.01 -17.79 0.73
CA ILE A 3 -28.33 -16.56 1.10
C ILE A 3 -27.10 -16.50 0.18
N SER A 4 -27.09 -15.53 -0.69
CA SER A 4 -26.01 -15.34 -1.67
C SER A 4 -24.73 -14.97 -0.90
N LEU A 5 -23.62 -15.58 -1.25
CA LEU A 5 -22.27 -15.20 -0.78
C LEU A 5 -21.96 -13.69 -0.90
N LYS A 6 -22.76 -12.96 -1.68
CA LYS A 6 -22.70 -11.50 -1.80
C LYS A 6 -23.26 -10.78 -0.57
N ASP A 7 -24.20 -11.36 0.16
CA ASP A 7 -24.86 -10.71 1.31
C ASP A 7 -24.05 -10.90 2.60
N GLU A 8 -23.29 -12.01 2.75
CA GLU A 8 -22.39 -12.23 3.88
C GLU A 8 -21.18 -11.29 3.88
N VAL A 9 -20.74 -10.84 2.72
CA VAL A 9 -19.59 -9.92 2.59
C VAL A 9 -20.00 -8.45 2.83
N THR A 10 -21.30 -8.14 2.81
CA THR A 10 -21.81 -6.76 2.89
C THR A 10 -21.81 -6.20 4.31
N ASP A 11 -21.69 -7.03 5.34
CA ASP A 11 -21.80 -6.63 6.75
C ASP A 11 -20.54 -6.90 7.60
N MET A 12 -19.39 -7.13 6.94
CA MET A 12 -18.12 -7.25 7.64
C MET A 12 -17.70 -5.91 8.24
N ASP A 13 -17.46 -5.89 9.55
CA ASP A 13 -16.86 -4.75 10.25
C ASP A 13 -15.53 -4.34 9.58
N ASN A 14 -15.24 -3.05 9.54
CA ASN A 14 -14.02 -2.50 8.98
C ASN A 14 -12.75 -3.21 9.50
N ARG A 15 -12.74 -3.58 10.78
CA ARG A 15 -11.62 -4.29 11.42
C ARG A 15 -11.44 -5.69 10.84
N GLU A 16 -12.50 -6.45 10.64
CA GLU A 16 -12.45 -7.79 10.04
C GLU A 16 -12.02 -7.74 8.57
N GLN A 17 -12.50 -6.75 7.83
CA GLN A 17 -12.09 -6.53 6.44
C GLN A 17 -10.59 -6.20 6.33
N LEU A 18 -10.07 -5.37 7.22
CA LEU A 18 -8.65 -5.04 7.31
C LEU A 18 -7.81 -6.28 7.62
N ARG A 19 -8.22 -7.06 8.61
CA ARG A 19 -7.56 -8.33 8.96
C ARG A 19 -7.50 -9.27 7.75
N ARG A 20 -8.61 -9.40 7.02
CA ARG A 20 -8.69 -10.26 5.83
C ARG A 20 -7.79 -9.78 4.69
N ILE A 21 -7.69 -8.48 4.48
CA ILE A 21 -6.76 -7.89 3.50
C ILE A 21 -5.31 -8.22 3.85
N THR A 22 -4.93 -8.11 5.12
CA THR A 22 -3.58 -8.43 5.60
C THR A 22 -3.26 -9.91 5.39
N GLU A 23 -4.15 -10.81 5.84
CA GLU A 23 -3.99 -12.26 5.65
C GLU A 23 -3.83 -12.66 4.18
N LEU A 24 -4.68 -12.12 3.29
CA LEU A 24 -4.59 -12.39 1.86
C LEU A 24 -3.27 -11.88 1.26
N THR A 25 -2.83 -10.72 1.69
CA THR A 25 -1.56 -10.14 1.21
C THR A 25 -0.38 -11.02 1.58
N GLU A 26 -0.34 -11.56 2.80
CA GLU A 26 0.69 -12.48 3.27
C GLU A 26 0.66 -13.81 2.51
N GLN A 27 -0.52 -14.41 2.36
CA GLN A 27 -0.68 -15.65 1.61
C GLN A 27 -0.19 -15.48 0.17
N ILE A 28 -0.53 -14.37 -0.48
CA ILE A 28 -0.07 -14.04 -1.83
C ILE A 28 1.45 -13.87 -1.88
N ALA A 29 2.06 -13.26 -0.87
CA ALA A 29 3.51 -13.07 -0.81
C ALA A 29 4.28 -14.39 -0.74
N GLY A 30 3.72 -15.41 -0.06
CA GLY A 30 4.30 -16.74 0.06
C GLY A 30 4.16 -17.63 -1.20
N LEU A 31 3.43 -17.18 -2.22
CA LEU A 31 3.18 -17.96 -3.43
C LEU A 31 4.04 -17.50 -4.61
N PRO A 32 4.47 -18.42 -5.51
CA PRO A 32 5.31 -18.07 -6.64
C PRO A 32 4.62 -17.09 -7.58
N LYS A 33 5.38 -16.10 -8.05
CA LYS A 33 4.95 -15.13 -9.07
C LYS A 33 5.07 -15.73 -10.45
N GLY A 34 4.42 -15.13 -11.44
CA GLY A 34 4.60 -15.49 -12.85
C GLY A 34 3.57 -16.49 -13.35
N TYR A 35 3.96 -17.24 -14.37
CA TYR A 35 3.09 -18.17 -15.08
C TYR A 35 3.87 -19.34 -15.69
N LEU A 36 3.14 -20.40 -16.07
CA LEU A 36 3.69 -21.52 -16.84
C LEU A 36 3.66 -21.20 -18.33
N SER A 37 4.80 -21.37 -18.96
CA SER A 37 4.97 -21.27 -20.41
C SER A 37 5.24 -22.64 -21.01
N LYS A 38 4.58 -22.93 -22.13
CA LYS A 38 4.71 -24.18 -22.88
C LYS A 38 5.45 -23.90 -24.18
N LYS A 39 6.51 -24.67 -24.47
CA LYS A 39 7.26 -24.62 -25.74
C LYS A 39 7.27 -25.95 -26.39
N ASN A 40 7.03 -26.00 -27.70
CA ASN A 40 7.18 -27.23 -28.52
C ASN A 40 8.51 -27.12 -29.28
N ILE A 41 9.41 -28.07 -29.04
CA ILE A 41 10.72 -28.14 -29.68
C ILE A 41 10.92 -29.53 -30.22
N GLY A 42 11.00 -29.69 -31.55
CA GLY A 42 11.21 -30.97 -32.18
C GLY A 42 10.10 -32.01 -31.91
N GLY A 43 8.83 -31.56 -31.78
CA GLY A 43 7.68 -32.43 -31.48
C GLY A 43 7.53 -32.80 -29.99
N LYS A 44 8.46 -32.39 -29.14
CA LYS A 44 8.39 -32.56 -27.68
C LYS A 44 7.97 -31.25 -26.99
N VAL A 45 7.18 -31.39 -25.95
CA VAL A 45 6.66 -30.26 -25.17
C VAL A 45 7.51 -30.08 -23.93
N TYR A 46 7.94 -28.83 -23.70
CA TYR A 46 8.73 -28.43 -22.57
C TYR A 46 8.00 -27.34 -21.80
N TYR A 47 8.05 -27.40 -20.48
CA TYR A 47 7.41 -26.42 -19.59
C TYR A 47 8.44 -25.57 -18.88
N TYR A 48 8.14 -24.27 -18.78
CA TYR A 48 8.98 -23.29 -18.12
C TYR A 48 8.14 -22.46 -17.14
N HIS A 49 8.69 -22.21 -15.96
CA HIS A 49 8.20 -21.17 -15.07
C HIS A 49 8.81 -19.85 -15.52
N GLN A 50 7.97 -18.85 -15.76
CA GLN A 50 8.41 -17.50 -16.14
C GLN A 50 7.85 -16.48 -15.16
N TRP A 51 8.71 -15.60 -14.68
CA TRP A 51 8.34 -14.50 -13.78
C TRP A 51 9.18 -13.26 -14.07
N SER A 52 8.83 -12.12 -13.45
CA SER A 52 9.63 -10.89 -13.47
C SER A 52 10.15 -10.61 -12.08
N GLU A 53 11.44 -10.28 -11.98
CA GLU A 53 12.09 -9.89 -10.75
C GLU A 53 12.93 -8.64 -11.03
N ASN A 54 12.66 -7.55 -10.30
CA ASN A 54 13.28 -6.24 -10.50
C ASN A 54 13.25 -5.74 -11.97
N GLY A 55 12.14 -5.98 -12.67
CA GLY A 55 11.99 -5.61 -14.07
C GLY A 55 12.66 -6.57 -15.08
N VAL A 56 13.43 -7.55 -14.60
CA VAL A 56 14.11 -8.55 -15.44
C VAL A 56 13.26 -9.81 -15.55
N LYS A 57 13.06 -10.28 -16.78
CA LYS A 57 12.36 -11.54 -17.03
C LYS A 57 13.24 -12.72 -16.66
N GLN A 58 12.72 -13.60 -15.83
CA GLN A 58 13.34 -14.85 -15.41
C GLN A 58 12.60 -16.03 -16.04
N SER A 59 13.32 -17.11 -16.30
CA SER A 59 12.75 -18.35 -16.86
C SER A 59 13.50 -19.55 -16.33
N ARG A 60 12.77 -20.56 -15.82
CA ARG A 60 13.33 -21.82 -15.33
C ARG A 60 12.63 -22.99 -16.00
N TYR A 61 13.38 -23.95 -16.52
CA TYR A 61 12.85 -25.22 -17.00
C TYR A 61 12.25 -26.02 -15.84
N LEU A 62 11.15 -26.75 -16.09
CA LEU A 62 10.46 -27.58 -15.11
C LEU A 62 10.53 -29.05 -15.51
N HIS A 63 10.85 -29.89 -14.54
CA HIS A 63 10.66 -31.33 -14.66
C HIS A 63 9.18 -31.70 -14.49
N ASP A 64 8.76 -32.83 -15.05
CA ASP A 64 7.36 -33.26 -15.07
C ASP A 64 6.72 -33.30 -13.68
N SER A 65 7.49 -33.69 -12.65
CA SER A 65 7.04 -33.74 -11.26
C SER A 65 6.79 -32.32 -10.63
N GLU A 66 7.35 -31.29 -11.21
CA GLU A 66 7.24 -29.90 -10.70
C GLU A 66 6.06 -29.15 -11.32
N ILE A 67 5.56 -29.59 -12.47
CA ILE A 67 4.58 -28.85 -13.28
C ILE A 67 3.26 -28.69 -12.51
N ALA A 68 2.65 -29.78 -12.07
CA ALA A 68 1.36 -29.75 -11.39
C ALA A 68 1.43 -28.98 -10.06
N PRO A 69 2.38 -29.26 -9.15
CA PRO A 69 2.47 -28.51 -7.89
C PRO A 69 2.69 -27.00 -8.08
N LEU A 70 3.43 -26.61 -9.12
CA LEU A 70 3.66 -25.19 -9.40
C LEU A 70 2.42 -24.54 -10.05
N ALA A 71 1.73 -25.27 -10.94
CA ALA A 71 0.48 -24.81 -11.53
C ALA A 71 -0.55 -24.49 -10.47
N ASP A 72 -0.75 -25.40 -9.51
CA ASP A 72 -1.69 -25.25 -8.41
C ASP A 72 -1.36 -24.00 -7.54
N LYS A 73 -0.08 -23.80 -7.23
CA LYS A 73 0.36 -22.63 -6.46
C LYS A 73 0.16 -21.31 -7.22
N ILE A 74 0.40 -21.29 -8.53
CA ILE A 74 0.18 -20.12 -9.37
C ILE A 74 -1.32 -19.81 -9.47
N GLU A 75 -2.15 -20.83 -9.65
CA GLU A 75 -3.61 -20.67 -9.71
C GLU A 75 -4.15 -20.16 -8.36
N LYS A 76 -3.70 -20.77 -7.26
CA LYS A 76 -4.04 -20.30 -5.91
C LYS A 76 -3.68 -18.83 -5.69
N ARG A 77 -2.51 -18.43 -6.18
CA ARG A 77 -2.11 -17.01 -6.13
C ARG A 77 -3.09 -16.11 -6.88
N LYS A 78 -3.54 -16.51 -8.08
CA LYS A 78 -4.51 -15.72 -8.86
C LYS A 78 -5.86 -15.62 -8.16
N GLU A 79 -6.35 -16.71 -7.58
CA GLU A 79 -7.58 -16.73 -6.78
C GLU A 79 -7.52 -15.72 -5.62
N LEU A 80 -6.43 -15.79 -4.83
CA LEU A 80 -6.24 -14.89 -3.70
C LEU A 80 -6.10 -13.42 -4.14
N GLN A 81 -5.43 -13.17 -5.27
CA GLN A 81 -5.35 -11.83 -5.87
C GLN A 81 -6.71 -11.32 -6.34
N ALA A 82 -7.57 -12.20 -6.86
CA ALA A 82 -8.94 -11.83 -7.24
C ALA A 82 -9.77 -11.48 -6.00
N GLN A 83 -9.69 -12.28 -4.94
CA GLN A 83 -10.37 -12.01 -3.65
C GLN A 83 -9.90 -10.67 -3.06
N LEU A 84 -8.60 -10.42 -3.04
CA LEU A 84 -8.03 -9.16 -2.55
C LEU A 84 -8.53 -7.94 -3.35
N ARG A 85 -8.59 -8.06 -4.68
CA ARG A 85 -9.15 -7.02 -5.55
C ARG A 85 -10.63 -6.76 -5.26
N MET A 86 -11.42 -7.81 -5.05
CA MET A 86 -12.85 -7.67 -4.71
C MET A 86 -13.04 -6.96 -3.37
N LEU A 87 -12.31 -7.36 -2.33
CA LEU A 87 -12.38 -6.72 -1.02
C LEU A 87 -11.99 -5.23 -1.08
N LYS A 88 -10.93 -4.90 -1.82
CA LYS A 88 -10.51 -3.51 -2.02
C LYS A 88 -11.54 -2.71 -2.84
N SER A 89 -12.16 -3.29 -3.85
CA SER A 89 -13.15 -2.60 -4.70
C SER A 89 -14.49 -2.36 -3.98
N GLN A 90 -14.91 -3.25 -3.11
CA GLN A 90 -16.14 -3.07 -2.32
C GLN A 90 -16.00 -1.89 -1.35
N LYS A 91 -14.82 -1.70 -0.78
CA LYS A 91 -14.55 -0.56 0.08
C LYS A 91 -14.48 0.75 -0.70
N SER A 92 -13.92 0.75 -1.90
CA SER A 92 -13.90 1.93 -2.78
C SER A 92 -15.32 2.42 -3.12
N ARG A 93 -16.30 1.52 -3.28
CA ARG A 93 -17.71 1.90 -3.54
C ARG A 93 -18.43 2.46 -2.32
N ARG A 94 -18.05 2.05 -1.09
CA ARG A 94 -18.59 2.62 0.15
C ARG A 94 -18.00 3.99 0.46
N ASN A 95 -16.80 4.28 -0.02
CA ASN A 95 -16.02 5.48 0.31
C ASN A 95 -16.14 6.61 -0.72
N GLU A 96 -17.09 6.58 -1.64
CA GLU A 96 -17.40 7.78 -2.45
C GLU A 96 -17.84 8.98 -1.60
N ALA A 97 -17.99 8.80 -0.27
CA ALA A 97 -18.41 9.85 0.65
C ALA A 97 -17.43 10.21 1.78
N THR A 98 -16.33 9.49 1.99
CA THR A 98 -15.45 9.72 3.18
C THR A 98 -13.96 9.50 2.91
N GLY A 99 -13.40 10.22 1.94
CA GLY A 99 -11.96 10.41 1.86
C GLY A 99 -11.50 11.34 3.00
N MET A 100 -10.37 11.04 3.63
CA MET A 100 -9.77 11.96 4.59
C MET A 100 -9.19 13.16 3.84
N LYS A 101 -9.80 14.32 4.03
CA LYS A 101 -9.30 15.58 3.49
C LYS A 101 -8.16 16.08 4.34
N CYS A 102 -7.10 16.53 3.69
CA CYS A 102 -5.95 17.11 4.35
C CYS A 102 -5.26 18.15 3.45
N THR A 103 -4.49 18.99 4.07
CA THR A 103 -3.57 19.89 3.37
C THR A 103 -2.18 19.27 3.37
N PHE A 104 -1.59 19.12 2.20
CA PHE A 104 -0.19 18.74 2.06
C PHE A 104 0.69 19.95 2.32
N MET A 105 1.66 19.79 3.20
CA MET A 105 2.48 20.86 3.74
C MET A 105 3.96 20.62 3.45
N HIS A 106 4.69 21.68 3.21
CA HIS A 106 6.15 21.73 3.26
C HIS A 106 6.58 22.69 4.37
N LYS A 107 7.02 22.15 5.51
CA LYS A 107 7.19 22.94 6.75
C LYS A 107 5.89 23.70 7.08
N ARG A 108 5.95 25.05 7.07
CA ARG A 108 4.82 25.95 7.35
C ARG A 108 4.01 26.31 6.11
N THR A 109 4.46 25.92 4.91
CA THR A 109 3.84 26.32 3.65
C THR A 109 2.79 25.29 3.23
N PRO A 110 1.52 25.66 3.09
CA PRO A 110 0.51 24.81 2.45
C PRO A 110 0.83 24.69 0.96
N VAL A 111 0.88 23.45 0.47
CA VAL A 111 1.31 23.14 -0.90
C VAL A 111 0.15 22.71 -1.77
N ALA A 112 -0.68 21.79 -1.30
CA ALA A 112 -1.83 21.29 -2.06
C ALA A 112 -2.91 20.70 -1.15
N GLU A 113 -4.13 20.62 -1.67
CA GLU A 113 -5.20 19.82 -1.05
C GLU A 113 -5.10 18.38 -1.49
N LEU A 114 -5.25 17.45 -0.55
CA LEU A 114 -5.30 16.02 -0.81
C LEU A 114 -6.54 15.41 -0.19
N GLU A 115 -7.06 14.39 -0.86
CA GLU A 115 -8.05 13.47 -0.31
C GLU A 115 -7.43 12.07 -0.32
N LEU A 116 -7.28 11.48 0.86
CA LEU A 116 -6.66 10.19 1.07
C LEU A 116 -7.71 9.13 1.33
N ASP A 117 -7.51 7.94 0.80
CA ASP A 117 -8.27 6.76 1.19
C ASP A 117 -8.00 6.47 2.68
N ASP A 118 -9.04 6.44 3.49
CA ASP A 118 -8.98 6.27 4.94
C ASP A 118 -8.54 4.88 5.40
N VAL A 119 -8.41 3.94 4.47
CA VAL A 119 -7.98 2.55 4.71
C VAL A 119 -6.59 2.27 4.23
N THR A 120 -6.32 2.67 2.99
CA THR A 120 -5.06 2.35 2.32
C THR A 120 -4.04 3.48 2.41
N GLY A 121 -4.47 4.69 2.82
CA GLY A 121 -3.65 5.89 2.81
C GLY A 121 -3.22 6.35 1.42
N PHE A 122 -3.90 5.85 0.37
CA PHE A 122 -3.63 6.19 -1.02
C PHE A 122 -4.23 7.56 -1.35
N ILE A 123 -3.53 8.39 -2.12
CA ILE A 123 -4.04 9.68 -2.59
C ILE A 123 -5.09 9.43 -3.67
N GLN A 124 -6.35 9.62 -3.31
CA GLN A 124 -7.50 9.44 -4.22
C GLN A 124 -7.68 10.65 -5.11
N LYS A 125 -7.51 11.85 -4.56
CA LYS A 125 -7.72 13.10 -5.27
C LYS A 125 -6.70 14.14 -4.83
N ILE A 126 -6.29 14.97 -5.78
CA ILE A 126 -5.53 16.19 -5.54
C ILE A 126 -6.46 17.35 -5.89
N GLY A 127 -6.65 18.25 -4.95
CA GLY A 127 -7.40 19.48 -5.14
C GLY A 127 -6.52 20.62 -5.66
N SER A 128 -6.72 21.81 -5.12
CA SER A 128 -5.95 22.99 -5.47
C SER A 128 -4.47 22.83 -5.12
N VAL A 129 -3.58 23.20 -6.03
CA VAL A 129 -2.14 23.31 -5.77
C VAL A 129 -1.82 24.77 -5.51
N TYR A 130 -1.44 25.10 -4.26
CA TYR A 130 -1.19 26.47 -3.82
C TYR A 130 0.23 26.95 -4.09
N ALA A 131 1.20 26.03 -3.95
CA ALA A 131 2.63 26.29 -4.04
C ALA A 131 3.33 25.21 -4.86
N PRO A 132 3.21 25.21 -6.20
CA PRO A 132 3.79 24.18 -7.05
C PRO A 132 5.32 24.07 -6.94
N GLU A 133 6.01 25.16 -6.62
CA GLU A 133 7.45 25.19 -6.36
C GLU A 133 7.88 24.45 -5.09
N HIS A 134 6.93 24.17 -4.20
CA HIS A 134 7.13 23.38 -2.98
C HIS A 134 6.72 21.92 -3.13
N LEU A 135 6.26 21.48 -4.29
CA LEU A 135 6.00 20.07 -4.52
C LEU A 135 7.31 19.27 -4.50
N PRO A 136 7.27 17.98 -4.09
CA PRO A 136 8.43 17.10 -4.19
C PRO A 136 8.95 17.00 -5.61
N ILE A 137 10.27 16.90 -5.74
CA ILE A 137 10.93 16.73 -7.04
C ILE A 137 10.39 15.44 -7.71
N GLY A 138 10.04 15.56 -8.99
CA GLY A 138 9.52 14.43 -9.78
C GLY A 138 8.01 14.33 -9.83
N ILE A 139 7.27 15.25 -9.20
CA ILE A 139 5.82 15.37 -9.34
C ILE A 139 5.51 16.46 -10.37
N PRO A 140 5.16 16.11 -11.61
CA PRO A 140 4.85 17.10 -12.64
C PRO A 140 3.52 17.79 -12.35
N VAL A 141 3.47 19.09 -12.64
CA VAL A 141 2.23 19.89 -12.64
C VAL A 141 1.92 20.28 -14.06
N ARG A 142 0.69 20.00 -14.52
CA ARG A 142 0.19 20.41 -15.84
C ARG A 142 -1.17 21.07 -15.66
N ASN A 143 -1.33 22.27 -16.20
CA ASN A 143 -2.58 23.04 -16.07
C ASN A 143 -3.06 23.14 -14.59
N GLU A 144 -2.15 23.47 -13.69
CA GLU A 144 -2.41 23.58 -12.24
C GLU A 144 -2.80 22.26 -11.53
N ILE A 145 -2.72 21.14 -12.24
CA ILE A 145 -3.02 19.81 -11.70
C ILE A 145 -1.72 19.04 -11.52
N ALA A 146 -1.46 18.57 -10.29
CA ALA A 146 -0.34 17.70 -10.01
C ALA A 146 -0.63 16.25 -10.45
N ASP A 147 0.39 15.56 -10.96
CA ASP A 147 0.25 14.16 -11.39
C ASP A 147 0.03 13.25 -10.17
N ARG A 148 -1.18 12.68 -10.08
CA ARG A 148 -1.58 11.83 -8.97
C ARG A 148 -0.82 10.50 -8.92
N ALA A 149 -0.43 9.94 -10.07
CA ALA A 149 0.31 8.69 -10.09
C ALA A 149 1.74 8.91 -9.56
N ALA A 150 2.43 9.93 -10.05
CA ALA A 150 3.75 10.31 -9.56
C ALA A 150 3.72 10.69 -8.07
N PHE A 151 2.67 11.37 -7.62
CA PHE A 151 2.51 11.70 -6.21
C PHE A 151 2.31 10.46 -5.33
N ASN A 152 1.51 9.49 -5.78
CA ASN A 152 1.33 8.23 -5.06
C ASN A 152 2.60 7.38 -5.04
N ASP A 153 3.39 7.38 -6.10
CA ASP A 153 4.67 6.68 -6.14
C ASP A 153 5.64 7.28 -5.13
N TRP A 154 5.79 8.62 -5.12
CA TRP A 154 6.59 9.32 -4.13
C TRP A 154 6.08 9.09 -2.70
N TRP A 155 4.75 9.13 -2.47
CA TRP A 155 4.12 8.89 -1.17
C TRP A 155 4.39 7.47 -0.66
N ARG A 156 4.29 6.48 -1.54
CA ARG A 156 4.58 5.07 -1.23
C ARG A 156 6.05 4.88 -0.83
N ASP A 157 6.96 5.52 -1.56
CA ASP A 157 8.40 5.35 -1.33
C ASP A 157 8.87 5.92 0.02
N ARG A 158 8.05 6.79 0.64
CA ARG A 158 8.26 7.30 2.01
C ARG A 158 7.73 6.35 3.08
N SER A 159 6.87 5.42 2.73
CA SER A 159 6.33 4.44 3.68
C SER A 159 7.38 3.38 4.02
N ILE A 160 7.28 2.82 5.23
CA ILE A 160 8.16 1.73 5.67
C ILE A 160 7.91 0.53 4.76
N PRO A 161 8.96 -0.11 4.20
CA PRO A 161 8.79 -1.32 3.41
C PRO A 161 8.07 -2.41 4.21
N ALA A 162 7.04 -3.03 3.63
CA ALA A 162 6.28 -4.11 4.28
C ALA A 162 7.13 -5.35 4.60
N SER A 163 8.30 -5.48 3.95
CA SER A 163 9.27 -6.55 4.20
C SER A 163 10.15 -6.34 5.44
N ARG A 164 10.07 -5.17 6.08
CA ARG A 164 10.87 -4.89 7.29
C ARG A 164 10.34 -5.70 8.47
N SER A 165 11.26 -6.27 9.24
CA SER A 165 10.91 -7.01 10.46
C SER A 165 10.13 -6.13 11.44
N GLY A 166 9.05 -6.68 12.05
CA GLY A 166 8.21 -5.98 13.02
C GLY A 166 7.10 -5.12 12.40
N VAL A 167 7.11 -4.85 11.09
CA VAL A 167 6.07 -4.03 10.46
C VAL A 167 4.70 -4.69 10.52
N ARG A 168 4.64 -6.02 10.38
CA ARG A 168 3.39 -6.76 10.46
C ARG A 168 2.73 -6.63 11.83
N GLU A 169 3.49 -6.87 12.88
CA GLU A 169 3.03 -6.75 14.27
C GLU A 169 2.57 -5.33 14.58
N ALA A 170 3.28 -4.33 14.04
CA ALA A 170 2.92 -2.93 14.15
C ALA A 170 1.60 -2.61 13.44
N LEU A 171 1.39 -3.09 12.21
CA LEU A 171 0.15 -2.92 11.47
C LEU A 171 -1.03 -3.56 12.20
N GLU A 172 -0.86 -4.76 12.74
CA GLU A 172 -1.87 -5.46 13.53
C GLU A 172 -2.21 -4.71 14.83
N SER A 173 -1.22 -4.27 15.60
CA SER A 173 -1.41 -3.55 16.86
C SER A 173 -2.12 -2.21 16.68
N LEU A 174 -1.85 -1.51 15.58
CA LEU A 174 -2.47 -0.24 15.23
C LEU A 174 -3.79 -0.39 14.47
N GLY A 175 -4.17 -1.62 14.10
CA GLY A 175 -5.39 -1.89 13.33
C GLY A 175 -5.38 -1.24 11.95
N VAL A 176 -4.22 -1.15 11.29
CA VAL A 176 -4.06 -0.58 9.95
C VAL A 176 -3.67 -1.65 8.93
N ALA A 177 -4.17 -1.52 7.71
CA ALA A 177 -4.03 -2.54 6.67
C ALA A 177 -2.79 -2.38 5.78
N ASP A 178 -2.16 -1.22 5.80
CA ASP A 178 -1.11 -0.87 4.84
C ASP A 178 -0.08 0.06 5.49
N THR A 179 1.17 -0.07 5.09
CA THR A 179 2.26 0.79 5.55
C THR A 179 2.05 2.27 5.21
N LYS A 180 1.28 2.58 4.16
CA LYS A 180 0.88 3.96 3.85
C LYS A 180 -0.07 4.52 4.91
N MET A 181 -0.95 3.68 5.48
CA MET A 181 -1.79 4.12 6.61
C MET A 181 -0.97 4.41 7.86
N LEU A 182 0.11 3.65 8.08
CA LEU A 182 1.05 3.97 9.15
C LEU A 182 1.69 5.35 8.93
N LEU A 183 2.10 5.64 7.70
CA LEU A 183 2.60 6.97 7.32
C LEU A 183 1.56 8.07 7.57
N VAL A 184 0.29 7.84 7.19
CA VAL A 184 -0.81 8.78 7.43
C VAL A 184 -1.05 9.02 8.92
N ARG A 185 -0.97 7.98 9.75
CA ARG A 185 -1.08 8.10 11.21
C ARG A 185 0.02 8.95 11.83
N CYS A 186 1.18 8.98 11.21
CA CYS A 186 2.30 9.85 11.59
C CYS A 186 2.27 11.18 10.82
N TYR A 187 1.13 11.65 10.39
CA TYR A 187 0.97 12.89 9.58
C TYR A 187 1.86 12.94 8.33
N GLY A 188 2.22 11.81 7.77
CA GLY A 188 3.11 11.74 6.63
C GLY A 188 4.55 12.18 6.90
N LEU A 189 4.96 12.28 8.16
CA LEU A 189 6.30 12.72 8.54
C LEU A 189 7.37 11.71 8.14
N SER A 190 8.54 12.20 7.76
CA SER A 190 9.71 11.42 7.42
C SER A 190 10.98 12.09 7.99
N LEU A 191 12.01 11.27 8.25
CA LEU A 191 13.34 11.77 8.62
C LEU A 191 14.14 12.31 7.43
N SER A 192 13.72 11.98 6.21
CA SER A 192 14.46 12.31 4.98
C SER A 192 14.03 13.62 4.33
N ASP A 193 12.88 14.18 4.74
CA ASP A 193 12.35 15.40 4.16
C ASP A 193 11.49 16.19 5.17
N GLN A 194 10.88 17.28 4.72
CA GLN A 194 10.13 18.21 5.56
C GLN A 194 8.68 18.36 5.11
N TYR A 195 8.15 17.31 4.46
CA TYR A 195 6.76 17.25 4.03
C TYR A 195 5.90 16.54 5.08
N TRP A 196 4.65 16.96 5.18
CA TRP A 196 3.66 16.37 6.07
C TRP A 196 2.23 16.69 5.62
N ILE A 197 1.25 16.11 6.27
CA ILE A 197 -0.17 16.36 6.01
C ILE A 197 -0.85 16.91 7.27
N CYS A 198 -1.66 17.96 7.10
CA CYS A 198 -2.53 18.49 8.12
C CYS A 198 -3.98 18.05 7.82
N PRO A 199 -4.58 17.18 8.62
CA PRO A 199 -5.97 16.78 8.44
C PRO A 199 -6.93 17.97 8.56
N GLU A 200 -8.03 17.95 7.80
CA GLU A 200 -9.06 18.98 7.89
C GLU A 200 -9.65 19.07 9.30
N GLY A 201 -9.79 20.28 9.82
CA GLY A 201 -10.32 20.52 11.16
C GLY A 201 -9.33 20.30 12.31
N VAL A 202 -8.08 20.01 12.02
CA VAL A 202 -7.01 19.87 13.03
C VAL A 202 -6.03 21.03 12.91
N GLU A 203 -5.75 21.69 14.02
CA GLU A 203 -4.73 22.75 14.08
C GLU A 203 -3.39 22.14 14.51
N LEU A 204 -2.50 21.94 13.55
CA LEU A 204 -1.14 21.45 13.77
C LEU A 204 -0.13 22.43 13.19
N ARG A 205 1.00 22.57 13.89
CA ARG A 205 2.14 23.38 13.42
C ARG A 205 3.35 22.48 13.21
N TRP A 206 4.16 22.84 12.23
CA TRP A 206 5.40 22.11 11.91
C TRP A 206 6.30 21.93 13.14
N GLU A 207 6.41 22.95 13.97
CA GLU A 207 7.26 22.96 15.16
C GLU A 207 6.84 21.91 16.20
N ASP A 208 5.54 21.64 16.27
CA ASP A 208 4.95 20.77 17.30
C ASP A 208 5.09 19.27 16.93
N ILE A 209 5.27 18.95 15.64
CA ILE A 209 5.17 17.58 15.15
C ILE A 209 6.43 17.04 14.44
N ASN A 210 7.36 17.91 14.03
CA ASN A 210 8.52 17.46 13.25
C ASN A 210 9.50 16.61 14.09
N PHE A 211 10.13 15.62 13.45
CA PHE A 211 11.10 14.73 14.08
C PHE A 211 12.48 15.34 14.33
N PHE A 212 12.71 16.57 13.88
CA PHE A 212 14.00 17.26 14.06
C PHE A 212 14.09 18.02 15.38
N GLN A 213 12.94 18.37 15.97
CA GLN A 213 12.84 19.18 17.18
C GLN A 213 12.08 18.48 18.31
N ASN A 214 11.37 17.38 18.01
CA ASN A 214 10.56 16.64 18.95
C ASN A 214 11.07 15.19 19.05
N ASP A 215 11.04 14.65 20.25
CA ASP A 215 11.33 13.25 20.47
C ASP A 215 10.25 12.36 19.82
N PHE A 216 10.67 11.19 19.34
CA PHE A 216 9.73 10.16 18.95
C PHE A 216 8.92 9.72 20.16
N SER A 217 7.61 9.55 20.01
CA SER A 217 6.85 8.80 21.00
C SER A 217 7.41 7.38 21.10
N GLU A 218 7.45 6.80 22.29
CA GLU A 218 7.93 5.43 22.49
C GLU A 218 7.21 4.45 21.59
N ASP A 219 5.88 4.60 21.43
CA ASP A 219 5.05 3.76 20.56
C ASP A 219 5.47 3.83 19.09
N ILE A 220 5.78 5.02 18.57
CA ILE A 220 6.25 5.20 17.19
C ILE A 220 7.69 4.72 17.07
N GLY A 221 8.51 4.93 18.08
CA GLY A 221 9.89 4.44 18.13
C GLY A 221 9.95 2.92 18.06
N ASP A 222 9.14 2.21 18.83
CA ASP A 222 9.07 0.76 18.84
C ASP A 222 8.57 0.21 17.49
N VAL A 223 7.62 0.87 16.85
CA VAL A 223 7.15 0.52 15.51
C VAL A 223 8.23 0.71 14.45
N LEU A 224 9.00 1.79 14.53
CA LEU A 224 10.03 2.12 13.53
C LEU A 224 11.33 1.34 13.71
N PHE A 225 11.72 1.04 14.92
CA PHE A 225 13.02 0.47 15.24
C PHE A 225 12.97 -0.98 15.74
N GLY A 226 11.77 -1.53 15.97
CA GLY A 226 11.54 -2.81 16.63
C GLY A 226 11.80 -2.71 18.14
N GLU A 227 11.14 -3.58 18.93
CA GLU A 227 11.33 -3.64 20.38
C GLU A 227 12.83 -3.71 20.71
N ARG A 228 13.32 -2.73 21.41
CA ARG A 228 14.60 -2.86 22.09
C ARG A 228 14.43 -3.94 23.16
N LYS A 229 14.87 -5.17 22.88
CA LYS A 229 15.03 -6.18 23.91
C LYS A 229 15.90 -5.58 25.01
N LYS A 230 15.29 -5.35 26.18
CA LYS A 230 16.00 -5.04 27.40
C LYS A 230 16.83 -6.24 27.84
#